data_dbbb09a514ad3a7d80327a58b6dffbb1
#
_entry.id   dbbb09a514ad3a7d80327a58b6dffbb1
#
_cell.length_a   1.000
_cell.length_b   1.000
_cell.length_c   1.000
_cell.angle_alpha   90.00
_cell.angle_beta   90.00
_cell.angle_gamma   90.00
#
_symmetry.space_group_name_H-M   'P 1'
#
loop_
_entity.id
_entity.type
_entity.pdbx_description
1 polymer ?
#
loop_
_entity_poly.entity_id
_entity_poly.type
_entity_poly.pdbx_seq_one_letter_code
_entity_poly.pdbx_strand_id
1 'polypeptide(L)'
;SYKEAINGTIDHREIYKKQTGGRGKFADIVITIEPGDNENPGLIFVNAIKGGNVPKEFIPSIEKGFKEAMANGVLAGFPVDSLKVTLKDGSFHAVDSDQLSFELAAKLAFRTAVPTANPILLEPIMKLEVLTPEENMGDVVGDLNRRRGIMEGMGDRAGAKVIKAKVPLSEMFGYVT
;
A
#
# COMPACT_ATOMS: atom_id res chain seq x y z
N SER A 1 11.53 7.09 1.60
CA SER A 1 11.73 5.74 1.05
C SER A 1 10.61 5.37 0.08
N TYR A 2 10.88 4.40 -0.78
CA TYR A 2 9.85 3.88 -1.68
C TYR A 2 8.77 3.14 -0.92
N LYS A 3 7.57 3.12 -1.50
CA LYS A 3 6.44 2.33 -1.04
C LYS A 3 5.81 1.61 -2.23
N GLU A 4 4.92 0.67 -1.95
CA GLU A 4 4.16 -0.03 -2.98
C GLU A 4 2.68 0.28 -2.82
N ALA A 5 1.93 0.12 -3.90
CA ALA A 5 0.48 0.26 -3.92
C ALA A 5 -0.09 -0.65 -4.99
N ILE A 6 -1.41 -0.77 -5.03
CA ILE A 6 -2.11 -1.46 -6.12
C ILE A 6 -3.06 -0.50 -6.82
N ASN A 7 -3.28 -0.73 -8.12
CA ASN A 7 -4.24 0.02 -8.91
C ASN A 7 -5.48 -0.78 -9.29
N GLY A 8 -5.46 -2.08 -9.08
CA GLY A 8 -6.56 -2.97 -9.44
C GLY A 8 -7.32 -3.49 -8.24
N THR A 9 -8.48 -4.06 -8.52
CA THR A 9 -9.32 -4.75 -7.56
C THR A 9 -9.37 -6.22 -7.91
N ILE A 10 -9.24 -7.10 -6.93
CA ILE A 10 -9.25 -8.54 -7.13
C ILE A 10 -10.10 -9.23 -6.08
N ASP A 11 -10.92 -10.17 -6.54
CA ASP A 11 -11.61 -11.13 -5.69
C ASP A 11 -10.75 -12.38 -5.57
N HIS A 12 -10.62 -12.90 -4.37
CA HIS A 12 -9.77 -14.03 -4.11
C HIS A 12 -10.32 -14.92 -3.01
N ARG A 13 -10.14 -16.21 -3.14
CA ARG A 13 -10.38 -17.20 -2.10
C ARG A 13 -9.09 -17.89 -1.75
N GLU A 14 -8.75 -17.91 -0.47
CA GLU A 14 -7.58 -18.61 0.02
C GLU A 14 -8.01 -19.72 0.97
N ILE A 15 -7.60 -20.95 0.67
CA ILE A 15 -7.78 -22.08 1.56
C ILE A 15 -6.40 -22.50 2.04
N TYR A 16 -6.16 -22.29 3.34
CA TYR A 16 -4.97 -22.78 3.99
C TYR A 16 -5.28 -24.10 4.67
N LYS A 17 -4.69 -25.18 4.17
CA LYS A 17 -4.89 -26.51 4.70
C LYS A 17 -3.55 -27.20 4.86
N LYS A 18 -3.28 -27.69 6.06
CA LYS A 18 -2.08 -28.44 6.36
C LYS A 18 -2.44 -29.61 7.26
N GLN A 19 -2.03 -30.81 6.85
CA GLN A 19 -2.25 -32.02 7.60
C GLN A 19 -0.88 -32.66 7.86
N THR A 20 -0.49 -32.72 9.11
CA THR A 20 0.70 -33.43 9.57
C THR A 20 0.24 -34.41 10.65
N GLY A 21 0.99 -35.45 10.95
CA GLY A 21 0.61 -36.60 11.79
C GLY A 21 -0.05 -36.35 13.15
N GLY A 22 -0.67 -35.20 13.36
CA GLY A 22 -1.44 -34.82 14.54
C GLY A 22 -2.59 -33.91 14.11
N ARG A 23 -2.88 -32.89 14.91
CA ARG A 23 -3.88 -31.87 14.61
C ARG A 23 -3.49 -31.13 13.32
N GLY A 24 -4.41 -31.04 12.36
CA GLY A 24 -4.23 -30.30 11.14
C GLY A 24 -4.43 -28.79 11.33
N LYS A 25 -4.27 -28.06 10.23
CA LYS A 25 -4.56 -26.63 10.13
C LYS A 25 -5.56 -26.41 9.03
N PHE A 26 -6.54 -25.52 9.26
CA PHE A 26 -7.51 -25.17 8.23
C PHE A 26 -8.01 -23.73 8.42
N ALA A 27 -7.99 -22.97 7.35
CA ALA A 27 -8.68 -21.70 7.26
C ALA A 27 -9.09 -21.44 5.81
N ASP A 28 -10.26 -20.89 5.61
CA ASP A 28 -10.83 -20.57 4.31
C ASP A 28 -11.43 -19.18 4.38
N ILE A 29 -10.92 -18.27 3.55
CA ILE A 29 -11.38 -16.89 3.48
C ILE A 29 -11.68 -16.50 2.03
N VAL A 30 -12.76 -15.75 1.85
CA VAL A 30 -13.15 -15.13 0.58
C VAL A 30 -13.10 -13.63 0.77
N ILE A 31 -12.28 -12.98 -0.02
CA ILE A 31 -11.96 -11.56 0.15
C ILE A 31 -12.02 -10.80 -1.16
N THR A 32 -12.18 -9.49 -1.05
CA THR A 32 -11.89 -8.52 -2.12
C THR A 32 -10.74 -7.64 -1.64
N ILE A 33 -9.71 -7.52 -2.45
CA ILE A 33 -8.60 -6.60 -2.22
C ILE A 33 -8.70 -5.48 -3.24
N GLU A 34 -8.62 -4.23 -2.76
CA GLU A 34 -8.73 -3.05 -3.61
C GLU A 34 -7.83 -1.93 -3.07
N PRO A 35 -7.57 -0.88 -3.86
CA PRO A 35 -6.80 0.26 -3.37
C PRO A 35 -7.43 0.86 -2.12
N GLY A 36 -6.58 1.26 -1.18
CA GLY A 36 -7.00 1.93 0.02
C GLY A 36 -7.18 3.44 -0.18
N ASP A 37 -7.13 4.18 0.92
CA ASP A 37 -7.25 5.63 0.91
C ASP A 37 -5.86 6.26 0.70
N ASN A 38 -5.72 7.05 -0.37
CA ASN A 38 -4.46 7.72 -0.69
C ASN A 38 -4.07 8.79 0.35
N GLU A 39 -5.03 9.33 1.08
CA GLU A 39 -4.79 10.37 2.07
C GLU A 39 -4.49 9.80 3.46
N ASN A 40 -4.92 8.57 3.72
CA ASN A 40 -4.76 7.91 5.01
C ASN A 40 -4.08 6.55 4.82
N PRO A 41 -2.78 6.45 5.14
CA PRO A 41 -2.07 5.19 4.97
C PRO A 41 -2.58 4.10 5.92
N GLY A 42 -2.37 2.86 5.53
CA GLY A 42 -2.69 1.70 6.32
C GLY A 42 -3.79 0.84 5.72
N LEU A 43 -4.22 -0.14 6.50
CA LEU A 43 -5.25 -1.09 6.11
C LEU A 43 -6.63 -0.59 6.49
N ILE A 44 -7.54 -0.61 5.52
CA ILE A 44 -8.98 -0.51 5.77
C ILE A 44 -9.51 -1.94 5.71
N PHE A 45 -9.99 -2.46 6.82
CA PHE A 45 -10.51 -3.82 6.89
C PHE A 45 -12.01 -3.78 7.14
N VAL A 46 -12.78 -4.40 6.24
CA VAL A 46 -14.25 -4.48 6.33
C VAL A 46 -14.66 -5.93 6.50
N ASN A 47 -15.36 -6.20 7.58
CA ASN A 47 -16.01 -7.49 7.78
C ASN A 47 -17.43 -7.42 7.21
N ALA A 48 -17.63 -8.04 6.05
CA ALA A 48 -18.93 -8.11 5.38
C ALA A 48 -19.59 -9.49 5.51
N ILE A 49 -19.05 -10.36 6.35
CA ILE A 49 -19.63 -11.69 6.57
C ILE A 49 -20.99 -11.56 7.27
N LYS A 50 -21.96 -12.25 6.70
CA LYS A 50 -23.29 -12.42 7.31
C LYS A 50 -23.40 -13.84 7.82
N GLY A 51 -23.74 -13.99 9.11
CA GLY A 51 -23.83 -15.30 9.76
C GLY A 51 -22.53 -15.73 10.41
N GLY A 52 -22.40 -17.01 10.76
CA GLY A 52 -21.30 -17.57 11.54
C GLY A 52 -20.32 -18.42 10.74
N ASN A 53 -20.19 -18.21 9.43
CA ASN A 53 -19.32 -19.02 8.57
C ASN A 53 -17.85 -18.93 8.97
N VAL A 54 -17.43 -17.77 9.47
CA VAL A 54 -16.15 -17.59 10.14
C VAL A 54 -16.44 -17.08 11.55
N PRO A 55 -16.06 -17.82 12.59
CA PRO A 55 -16.26 -17.37 13.97
C PRO A 55 -15.64 -16.00 14.24
N LYS A 56 -16.35 -15.20 15.03
CA LYS A 56 -15.92 -13.82 15.33
C LYS A 56 -14.52 -13.74 15.94
N GLU A 57 -14.12 -14.76 16.69
CA GLU A 57 -12.80 -14.83 17.33
C GLU A 57 -11.64 -14.88 16.33
N PHE A 58 -11.89 -15.30 15.07
CA PHE A 58 -10.88 -15.41 14.02
C PHE A 58 -10.79 -14.16 13.15
N ILE A 59 -11.77 -13.27 13.17
CA ILE A 59 -11.77 -12.06 12.34
C ILE A 59 -10.58 -11.15 12.65
N PRO A 60 -10.25 -10.85 13.91
CA PRO A 60 -9.06 -10.04 14.21
C PRO A 60 -7.74 -10.67 13.70
N SER A 61 -7.67 -11.99 13.65
CA SER A 61 -6.49 -12.69 13.14
C SER A 61 -6.30 -12.51 11.64
N ILE A 62 -7.40 -12.47 10.89
CA ILE A 62 -7.38 -12.19 9.45
C ILE A 62 -6.89 -10.76 9.21
N GLU A 63 -7.44 -9.79 9.91
CA GLU A 63 -7.02 -8.39 9.83
C GLU A 63 -5.53 -8.23 10.16
N LYS A 64 -5.09 -8.85 11.24
CA LYS A 64 -3.67 -8.86 11.65
C LYS A 64 -2.77 -9.43 10.55
N GLY A 65 -3.17 -10.53 9.93
CA GLY A 65 -2.40 -11.16 8.86
C GLY A 65 -2.21 -10.24 7.67
N PHE A 66 -3.24 -9.55 7.21
CA PHE A 66 -3.13 -8.58 6.14
C PHE A 66 -2.28 -7.38 6.54
N LYS A 67 -2.46 -6.86 7.74
CA LYS A 67 -1.71 -5.73 8.24
C LYS A 67 -0.20 -6.03 8.30
N GLU A 68 0.16 -7.20 8.80
CA GLU A 68 1.57 -7.63 8.86
C GLU A 68 2.13 -7.89 7.46
N ALA A 69 1.34 -8.47 6.55
CA ALA A 69 1.79 -8.72 5.18
C ALA A 69 2.11 -7.43 4.41
N MET A 70 1.42 -6.33 4.71
CA MET A 70 1.67 -5.03 4.08
C MET A 70 3.05 -4.47 4.36
N ALA A 71 3.76 -4.95 5.37
CA ALA A 71 5.12 -4.50 5.66
C ALA A 71 6.11 -4.83 4.55
N ASN A 72 5.83 -5.86 3.74
CA ASN A 72 6.69 -6.34 2.68
C ASN A 72 5.87 -6.55 1.41
N GLY A 73 5.90 -5.58 0.51
CA GLY A 73 5.16 -5.64 -0.75
C GLY A 73 5.72 -6.68 -1.72
N VAL A 74 4.93 -7.01 -2.72
CA VAL A 74 5.20 -8.11 -3.68
C VAL A 74 6.12 -7.73 -4.83
N LEU A 75 6.35 -6.43 -5.08
CA LEU A 75 7.24 -5.99 -6.16
C LEU A 75 8.70 -5.99 -5.76
N ALA A 76 9.03 -5.28 -4.70
CA ALA A 76 10.41 -5.07 -4.27
C ALA A 76 10.58 -5.15 -2.75
N GLY A 77 9.55 -5.59 -2.04
CA GLY A 77 9.58 -5.72 -0.58
C GLY A 77 9.38 -4.43 0.19
N PHE A 78 9.06 -3.32 -0.47
CA PHE A 78 8.75 -2.07 0.22
C PHE A 78 7.36 -2.13 0.87
N PRO A 79 7.12 -1.37 1.93
CA PRO A 79 5.80 -1.35 2.57
C PRO A 79 4.70 -0.93 1.58
N VAL A 80 3.55 -1.60 1.68
CA VAL A 80 2.34 -1.18 0.95
C VAL A 80 1.70 -0.02 1.71
N ASP A 81 1.49 1.11 1.02
CA ASP A 81 1.06 2.36 1.66
C ASP A 81 -0.36 2.29 2.20
N SER A 82 -1.28 1.84 1.36
CA SER A 82 -2.68 1.67 1.75
C SER A 82 -3.31 0.50 1.01
N LEU A 83 -4.28 -0.13 1.66
CA LEU A 83 -4.97 -1.29 1.11
C LEU A 83 -6.34 -1.38 1.75
N LYS A 84 -7.35 -1.78 0.97
CA LYS A 84 -8.66 -2.13 1.51
C LYS A 84 -8.93 -3.59 1.27
N VAL A 85 -9.27 -4.30 2.35
CA VAL A 85 -9.64 -5.71 2.30
C VAL A 85 -11.04 -5.85 2.86
N THR A 86 -11.92 -6.45 2.06
CA THR A 86 -13.28 -6.80 2.49
C THR A 86 -13.36 -8.30 2.64
N LEU A 87 -13.64 -8.77 3.84
CA LEU A 87 -13.88 -10.19 4.12
C LEU A 87 -15.34 -10.49 3.83
N LYS A 88 -15.61 -11.29 2.79
CA LYS A 88 -16.98 -11.55 2.30
C LYS A 88 -17.55 -12.86 2.80
N ASP A 89 -16.72 -13.87 2.94
CA ASP A 89 -17.16 -15.22 3.29
C ASP A 89 -15.96 -16.06 3.74
N GLY A 90 -16.20 -17.29 4.10
CA GLY A 90 -15.20 -18.25 4.46
C GLY A 90 -15.81 -19.51 5.06
N SER A 91 -14.97 -20.37 5.57
CA SER A 91 -15.39 -21.54 6.32
C SER A 91 -14.33 -21.93 7.34
N PHE A 92 -14.70 -22.79 8.27
CA PHE A 92 -13.79 -23.26 9.31
C PHE A 92 -14.06 -24.73 9.62
N HIS A 93 -13.08 -25.36 10.26
CA HIS A 93 -13.26 -26.70 10.85
C HIS A 93 -13.18 -26.57 12.36
N ALA A 94 -14.11 -27.21 13.05
CA ALA A 94 -14.19 -27.12 14.51
C ALA A 94 -12.91 -27.56 15.22
N VAL A 95 -12.16 -28.49 14.66
CA VAL A 95 -10.92 -29.03 15.25
C VAL A 95 -9.67 -28.34 14.73
N ASP A 96 -9.57 -28.12 13.40
CA ASP A 96 -8.34 -27.72 12.71
C ASP A 96 -8.22 -26.21 12.53
N SER A 97 -9.27 -25.45 12.80
CA SER A 97 -9.21 -23.98 12.70
C SER A 97 -8.79 -23.36 14.02
N ASP A 98 -7.87 -22.41 13.93
CA ASP A 98 -7.44 -21.59 15.04
C ASP A 98 -7.07 -20.19 14.54
N GLN A 99 -6.71 -19.30 15.44
CA GLN A 99 -6.34 -17.93 15.11
C GLN A 99 -5.11 -17.88 14.18
N LEU A 100 -4.11 -18.71 14.44
CA LEU A 100 -2.90 -18.76 13.62
C LEU A 100 -3.20 -19.22 12.19
N SER A 101 -4.09 -20.20 12.00
CA SER A 101 -4.47 -20.67 10.67
C SER A 101 -5.10 -19.56 9.84
N PHE A 102 -5.96 -18.74 10.42
CA PHE A 102 -6.58 -17.61 9.73
C PHE A 102 -5.60 -16.47 9.47
N GLU A 103 -4.68 -16.20 10.39
CA GLU A 103 -3.59 -15.23 10.15
C GLU A 103 -2.71 -15.65 8.98
N LEU A 104 -2.32 -16.93 8.92
CA LEU A 104 -1.53 -17.48 7.82
C LEU A 104 -2.28 -17.46 6.49
N ALA A 105 -3.58 -17.78 6.50
CA ALA A 105 -4.43 -17.70 5.31
C ALA A 105 -4.46 -16.26 4.76
N ALA A 106 -4.57 -15.27 5.62
CA ALA A 106 -4.55 -13.86 5.22
C ALA A 106 -3.21 -13.48 4.58
N LYS A 107 -2.09 -13.88 5.17
CA LYS A 107 -0.76 -13.63 4.62
C LYS A 107 -0.56 -14.31 3.26
N LEU A 108 -1.00 -15.54 3.11
CA LEU A 108 -0.96 -16.26 1.84
C LEU A 108 -1.85 -15.61 0.78
N ALA A 109 -3.05 -15.18 1.16
CA ALA A 109 -3.96 -14.48 0.26
C ALA A 109 -3.33 -13.20 -0.27
N PHE A 110 -2.69 -12.42 0.58
CA PHE A 110 -1.95 -11.23 0.17
C PHE A 110 -0.89 -11.58 -0.87
N ARG A 111 -0.04 -12.57 -0.59
CA ARG A 111 1.05 -12.99 -1.47
C ARG A 111 0.57 -13.50 -2.82
N THR A 112 -0.60 -14.14 -2.87
CA THR A 112 -1.15 -14.72 -4.09
C THR A 112 -1.96 -13.72 -4.90
N ALA A 113 -2.77 -12.90 -4.23
CA ALA A 113 -3.72 -12.01 -4.89
C ALA A 113 -3.13 -10.66 -5.28
N VAL A 114 -2.32 -10.04 -4.42
CA VAL A 114 -1.77 -8.69 -4.67
C VAL A 114 -0.98 -8.60 -5.99
N PRO A 115 -0.16 -9.60 -6.39
CA PRO A 115 0.51 -9.55 -7.69
C PRO A 115 -0.44 -9.43 -8.89
N THR A 116 -1.69 -9.86 -8.76
CA THR A 116 -2.69 -9.79 -9.83
C THR A 116 -3.52 -8.51 -9.81
N ALA A 117 -3.33 -7.66 -8.81
CA ALA A 117 -4.07 -6.42 -8.60
C ALA A 117 -3.31 -5.18 -9.12
N ASN A 118 -2.48 -5.37 -10.13
CA ASN A 118 -1.67 -4.31 -10.73
C ASN A 118 -0.85 -3.52 -9.71
N PRO A 119 0.14 -4.17 -9.06
CA PRO A 119 0.99 -3.49 -8.09
C PRO A 119 1.91 -2.48 -8.77
N ILE A 120 2.14 -1.37 -8.10
CA ILE A 120 2.98 -0.27 -8.56
C ILE A 120 3.95 0.16 -7.47
N LEU A 121 5.05 0.75 -7.90
CA LEU A 121 6.04 1.34 -7.01
C LEU A 121 5.77 2.83 -6.86
N LEU A 122 5.71 3.31 -5.63
CA LEU A 122 5.57 4.73 -5.30
C LEU A 122 6.93 5.29 -4.91
N GLU A 123 7.32 6.39 -5.52
CA GLU A 123 8.53 7.10 -5.14
C GLU A 123 8.22 8.32 -4.27
N PRO A 124 9.13 8.70 -3.35
CA PRO A 124 8.93 9.90 -2.55
C PRO A 124 9.04 11.15 -3.43
N ILE A 125 8.10 12.08 -3.23
CA ILE A 125 8.06 13.36 -3.92
C ILE A 125 8.34 14.45 -2.91
N MET A 126 9.28 15.34 -3.23
CA MET A 126 9.62 16.49 -2.40
C MET A 126 8.80 17.71 -2.80
N LYS A 127 8.30 18.43 -1.81
CA LYS A 127 7.84 19.80 -2.00
C LYS A 127 9.04 20.71 -1.95
N LEU A 128 9.22 21.49 -3.01
CA LEU A 128 10.36 22.37 -3.16
C LEU A 128 9.89 23.81 -3.30
N GLU A 129 10.57 24.70 -2.61
CA GLU A 129 10.40 26.14 -2.75
C GLU A 129 11.77 26.74 -3.08
N VAL A 130 11.88 27.40 -4.22
CA VAL A 130 13.13 28.02 -4.69
C VAL A 130 12.97 29.52 -4.73
N LEU A 131 13.88 30.21 -4.05
CA LEU A 131 14.03 31.66 -4.15
C LEU A 131 15.11 31.96 -5.19
N THR A 132 14.77 32.77 -6.19
CA THR A 132 15.69 33.12 -7.26
C THR A 132 15.52 34.56 -7.72
N PRO A 133 16.60 35.24 -8.17
CA PRO A 133 16.45 36.49 -8.91
C PRO A 133 15.60 36.24 -10.17
N GLU A 134 14.84 37.27 -10.56
CA GLU A 134 13.97 37.17 -11.74
C GLU A 134 14.72 36.75 -13.02
N GLU A 135 15.94 37.23 -13.20
CA GLU A 135 16.77 36.94 -14.36
C GLU A 135 17.17 35.48 -14.47
N ASN A 136 17.16 34.72 -13.35
CA ASN A 136 17.51 33.30 -13.31
C ASN A 136 16.28 32.39 -13.31
N MET A 137 15.09 32.95 -13.28
CA MET A 137 13.84 32.20 -13.15
C MET A 137 13.64 31.16 -14.26
N GLY A 138 13.95 31.53 -15.51
CA GLY A 138 13.86 30.62 -16.64
C GLY A 138 14.79 29.41 -16.52
N ASP A 139 16.01 29.63 -16.05
CA ASP A 139 16.98 28.56 -15.85
C ASP A 139 16.54 27.59 -14.73
N VAL A 140 16.00 28.14 -13.64
CA VAL A 140 15.48 27.34 -12.53
C VAL A 140 14.31 26.47 -12.97
N VAL A 141 13.33 27.05 -13.67
CA VAL A 141 12.17 26.32 -14.20
C VAL A 141 12.62 25.24 -15.18
N GLY A 142 13.54 25.54 -16.07
CA GLY A 142 14.09 24.57 -17.01
C GLY A 142 14.81 23.41 -16.32
N ASP A 143 15.57 23.68 -15.27
CA ASP A 143 16.24 22.65 -14.49
C ASP A 143 15.25 21.76 -13.75
N LEU A 144 14.24 22.35 -13.12
CA LEU A 144 13.19 21.59 -12.42
C LEU A 144 12.40 20.71 -13.40
N ASN A 145 12.12 21.18 -14.61
CA ASN A 145 11.48 20.37 -15.65
C ASN A 145 12.34 19.16 -16.05
N ARG A 146 13.64 19.32 -16.16
CA ARG A 146 14.54 18.19 -16.42
C ARG A 146 14.57 17.19 -15.29
N ARG A 147 14.29 17.62 -14.07
CA ARG A 147 14.22 16.78 -12.86
C ARG A 147 12.84 16.18 -12.64
N ARG A 148 11.99 16.12 -13.65
CA ARG A 148 10.60 15.64 -13.58
C ARG A 148 9.75 16.43 -12.58
N GLY A 149 10.07 17.69 -12.36
CA GLY A 149 9.34 18.57 -11.48
C GLY A 149 8.00 19.00 -12.06
N ILE A 150 7.02 19.20 -11.18
CA ILE A 150 5.72 19.75 -11.52
C ILE A 150 5.60 21.11 -10.84
N MET A 151 5.47 22.19 -11.64
CA MET A 151 5.30 23.54 -11.11
C MET A 151 3.93 23.67 -10.45
N GLU A 152 3.90 24.15 -9.22
CA GLU A 152 2.64 24.36 -8.49
C GLU A 152 2.27 25.84 -8.38
N GLY A 153 3.24 26.74 -8.46
CA GLY A 153 2.99 28.15 -8.39
C GLY A 153 4.25 28.99 -8.42
N MET A 154 4.06 30.28 -8.70
CA MET A 154 5.11 31.27 -8.71
C MET A 154 4.60 32.53 -8.01
N GLY A 155 5.50 33.25 -7.34
CA GLY A 155 5.17 34.47 -6.64
C GLY A 155 6.38 35.34 -6.43
N ASP A 156 6.17 36.41 -5.69
CA ASP A 156 7.21 37.38 -5.31
C ASP A 156 7.39 37.38 -3.80
N ARG A 157 8.63 37.51 -3.36
CA ARG A 157 8.95 37.65 -1.95
C ARG A 157 10.17 38.56 -1.82
N ALA A 158 10.01 39.73 -1.24
CA ALA A 158 11.08 40.68 -0.94
C ALA A 158 12.02 40.94 -2.12
N GLY A 159 11.46 41.16 -3.32
CA GLY A 159 12.24 41.45 -4.53
C GLY A 159 12.81 40.23 -5.26
N ALA A 160 12.59 39.00 -4.75
CA ALA A 160 12.95 37.76 -5.40
C ALA A 160 11.71 37.03 -5.91
N LYS A 161 11.92 36.11 -6.84
CA LYS A 161 10.88 35.22 -7.31
C LYS A 161 10.88 33.94 -6.48
N VAL A 162 9.68 33.44 -6.17
CA VAL A 162 9.47 32.19 -5.47
C VAL A 162 8.84 31.19 -6.42
N ILE A 163 9.48 30.04 -6.59
CA ILE A 163 8.97 28.94 -7.41
C ILE A 163 8.64 27.78 -6.48
N LYS A 164 7.39 27.32 -6.54
CA LYS A 164 6.93 26.14 -5.80
C LYS A 164 6.75 24.99 -6.77
N ALA A 165 7.32 23.82 -6.44
CA ALA A 165 7.27 22.64 -7.28
C ALA A 165 7.24 21.36 -6.46
N LYS A 166 6.79 20.28 -7.08
CA LYS A 166 6.94 18.91 -6.58
C LYS A 166 7.94 18.19 -7.45
N VAL A 167 8.98 17.62 -6.84
CA VAL A 167 10.07 16.97 -7.57
C VAL A 167 10.39 15.63 -6.89
N PRO A 168 10.54 14.54 -7.68
CA PRO A 168 10.96 13.25 -7.10
C PRO A 168 12.29 13.39 -6.36
N LEU A 169 12.37 12.80 -5.18
CA LEU A 169 13.59 12.86 -4.36
C LEU A 169 14.81 12.36 -5.11
N SER A 170 14.66 11.30 -5.91
CA SER A 170 15.75 10.73 -6.71
C SER A 170 16.37 11.72 -7.69
N GLU A 171 15.62 12.74 -8.10
CA GLU A 171 16.08 13.76 -9.06
C GLU A 171 16.73 14.97 -8.38
N MET A 172 16.78 14.99 -7.03
CA MET A 172 17.26 16.15 -6.27
C MET A 172 18.73 16.07 -5.89
N PHE A 173 19.41 14.95 -6.15
CA PHE A 173 20.82 14.82 -5.84
C PHE A 173 21.64 15.85 -6.63
N GLY A 174 22.52 16.57 -5.92
CA GLY A 174 23.33 17.60 -6.51
C GLY A 174 22.61 18.91 -6.85
N TYR A 175 21.36 19.08 -6.41
CA TYR A 175 20.60 20.30 -6.74
C TYR A 175 21.19 21.55 -6.08
N VAL A 176 21.64 21.42 -4.85
CA VAL A 176 22.31 22.52 -4.11
C VAL A 176 23.77 22.11 -3.91
N THR A 177 24.64 22.62 -4.74
CA THR A 177 26.08 22.37 -4.66
C THR A 177 26.87 23.66 -4.69
#